data_19153409c26bbf650fcd8b185cba8610
#
_entry.id   19153409c26bbf650fcd8b185cba8610
#
_cell.length_a   1.000
_cell.length_b   1.000
_cell.length_c   1.000
_cell.angle_alpha   90.00
_cell.angle_beta   90.00
_cell.angle_gamma   90.00
#
_symmetry.space_group_name_H-M   'P 1'
#
loop_
_entity.id
_entity.type
_entity.pdbx_description
1 polymer ?
#
loop_
_entity_poly.entity_id
_entity_poly.type
_entity_poly.pdbx_seq_one_letter_code
_entity_poly.pdbx_strand_id
1 'polypeptide(L)'
;YQISQLYLPICHDGYVEIDTAAGKKKIGIHEIHMEEDAGKLIHDEWEDCSLVDYNRSGVPLIEIVSEPDMRSAEEVIAYLEKLRMMIQYLGASDCKLQEGSMRADVNLSVREVGSEKFGTRTEMKNLNSFKAIGRAIEGERARQIELIEEGKAVVQETRRWDDNKEYSYAMRSKEDAQDYRYFPDPDLVPVIISDEWIDRV
;
A
#
# COMPACT_ATOMS: atom_id res chain seq x y z
N TYR A 1 18.42 0.77 9.56
CA TYR A 1 17.81 0.24 8.33
C TYR A 1 16.75 -0.80 8.68
N GLN A 2 15.88 -1.09 7.75
CA GLN A 2 14.72 -1.95 7.95
C GLN A 2 15.02 -3.35 7.39
N ILE A 3 14.62 -4.39 8.13
CA ILE A 3 14.69 -5.77 7.63
C ILE A 3 13.45 -6.00 6.75
N SER A 4 13.66 -6.46 5.52
CA SER A 4 12.61 -6.78 4.56
C SER A 4 13.04 -7.95 3.67
N GLN A 5 12.10 -8.80 3.28
CA GLN A 5 12.34 -9.89 2.32
C GLN A 5 12.42 -9.38 0.88
N LEU A 6 11.83 -8.29 0.54
CA LEU A 6 11.59 -7.64 -0.75
C LEU A 6 11.73 -8.50 -2.01
N TYR A 7 12.93 -9.04 -2.28
CA TYR A 7 13.23 -9.86 -3.49
C TYR A 7 12.95 -11.35 -3.32
N LEU A 8 12.65 -11.80 -2.11
CA LEU A 8 12.35 -13.18 -1.78
C LEU A 8 11.06 -13.25 -0.96
N PRO A 9 9.91 -12.91 -1.56
CA PRO A 9 8.65 -12.86 -0.84
C PRO A 9 8.26 -14.24 -0.32
N ILE A 10 7.50 -14.28 0.77
CA ILE A 10 6.97 -15.53 1.33
C ILE A 10 5.87 -16.13 0.45
N CYS A 11 5.11 -15.30 -0.28
CA CYS A 11 4.07 -15.72 -1.22
C CYS A 11 4.13 -14.86 -2.48
N HIS A 12 3.74 -15.43 -3.62
CA HIS A 12 3.59 -14.72 -4.89
C HIS A 12 2.50 -15.35 -5.77
N ASP A 13 2.06 -14.62 -6.80
CA ASP A 13 1.10 -15.09 -7.82
C ASP A 13 -0.22 -15.62 -7.25
N GLY A 14 -0.69 -15.03 -6.14
CA GLY A 14 -1.95 -15.35 -5.52
C GLY A 14 -3.13 -14.52 -6.07
N TYR A 15 -4.31 -14.68 -5.48
CA TYR A 15 -5.45 -13.80 -5.74
C TYR A 15 -6.44 -13.77 -4.59
N VAL A 16 -7.23 -12.70 -4.54
CA VAL A 16 -8.43 -12.58 -3.71
C VAL A 16 -9.64 -12.42 -4.63
N GLU A 17 -10.71 -13.19 -4.38
CA GLU A 17 -11.97 -13.00 -5.07
C GLU A 17 -12.85 -12.04 -4.29
N ILE A 18 -13.27 -10.96 -4.95
CA ILE A 18 -14.18 -9.95 -4.41
C ILE A 18 -15.54 -10.04 -5.07
N ASP A 19 -16.58 -9.62 -4.35
CA ASP A 19 -17.92 -9.46 -4.88
C ASP A 19 -18.10 -7.99 -5.33
N THR A 20 -18.56 -7.82 -6.58
CA THR A 20 -18.87 -6.52 -7.18
C THR A 20 -20.30 -6.50 -7.69
N ALA A 21 -20.82 -5.33 -8.03
CA ALA A 21 -22.13 -5.20 -8.66
C ALA A 21 -22.25 -5.99 -9.99
N ALA A 22 -21.13 -6.20 -10.68
CA ALA A 22 -21.05 -6.96 -11.93
C ALA A 22 -20.81 -8.48 -11.70
N GLY A 23 -20.72 -8.94 -10.45
CA GLY A 23 -20.43 -10.32 -10.07
C GLY A 23 -19.06 -10.48 -9.41
N LYS A 24 -18.57 -11.71 -9.36
CA LYS A 24 -17.29 -12.03 -8.74
C LYS A 24 -16.13 -11.62 -9.63
N LYS A 25 -15.11 -11.03 -9.00
CA LYS A 25 -13.88 -10.60 -9.68
C LYS A 25 -12.66 -11.07 -8.90
N LYS A 26 -11.68 -11.65 -9.59
CA LYS A 26 -10.38 -11.97 -9.02
C LYS A 26 -9.47 -10.75 -9.09
N ILE A 27 -8.84 -10.43 -7.97
CA ILE A 27 -7.78 -9.44 -7.86
C ILE A 27 -6.50 -10.18 -7.56
N GLY A 28 -5.53 -10.09 -8.44
CA GLY A 28 -4.23 -10.73 -8.29
C GLY A 28 -3.47 -10.15 -7.09
N ILE A 29 -2.72 -11.01 -6.42
CA ILE A 29 -1.69 -10.63 -5.45
C ILE A 29 -0.35 -10.92 -6.12
N HIS A 30 0.41 -9.85 -6.37
CA HIS A 30 1.73 -9.96 -6.95
C HIS A 30 2.67 -10.69 -6.00
N GLU A 31 2.73 -10.21 -4.75
CA GLU A 31 3.55 -10.81 -3.71
C GLU A 31 3.07 -10.43 -2.30
N ILE A 32 3.52 -11.21 -1.33
CA ILE A 32 3.44 -10.90 0.10
C ILE A 32 4.82 -11.13 0.68
N HIS A 33 5.40 -10.14 1.33
CA HIS A 33 6.68 -10.25 2.01
C HIS A 33 6.61 -9.79 3.45
N MET A 34 7.53 -10.32 4.27
CA MET A 34 7.66 -9.94 5.67
C MET A 34 8.64 -8.79 5.81
N GLU A 35 8.31 -7.89 6.73
CA GLU A 35 9.11 -6.75 7.11
C GLU A 35 9.15 -6.59 8.62
N GLU A 36 9.99 -5.68 9.07
CA GLU A 36 10.02 -5.16 10.43
C GLU A 36 9.44 -3.74 10.41
N ASP A 37 8.47 -3.44 11.30
CA ASP A 37 7.96 -2.07 11.41
C ASP A 37 9.01 -1.16 12.05
N ALA A 38 9.07 0.08 11.58
CA ALA A 38 10.07 1.05 11.99
C ALA A 38 9.59 1.93 13.15
N GLY A 39 10.52 2.53 13.86
CA GLY A 39 10.24 3.63 14.77
C GLY A 39 9.70 4.85 14.01
N LYS A 40 8.95 5.71 14.71
CA LYS A 40 8.38 6.93 14.15
C LYS A 40 9.19 8.13 14.60
N LEU A 41 9.58 8.98 13.65
CA LEU A 41 10.14 10.29 13.93
C LEU A 41 9.02 11.34 14.01
N ILE A 42 9.05 12.15 15.07
CA ILE A 42 8.16 13.28 15.28
C ILE A 42 9.06 14.52 15.37
N HIS A 43 9.07 15.34 14.32
CA HIS A 43 9.81 16.60 14.33
C HIS A 43 9.03 17.63 15.13
N ASP A 44 9.69 18.23 16.12
CA ASP A 44 9.12 19.34 16.87
C ASP A 44 9.17 20.61 16.01
N GLU A 45 8.08 21.39 16.01
CA GLU A 45 7.99 22.64 15.23
C GLU A 45 8.61 23.84 15.98
N TRP A 46 8.84 23.71 17.28
CA TRP A 46 9.27 24.78 18.17
C TRP A 46 10.70 24.62 18.66
N GLU A 47 11.18 23.39 18.76
CA GLU A 47 12.52 23.04 19.20
C GLU A 47 13.28 22.34 18.07
N ASP A 48 14.58 22.63 17.92
CA ASP A 48 15.44 21.96 16.95
C ASP A 48 15.77 20.53 17.42
N CYS A 49 14.72 19.73 17.58
CA CYS A 49 14.82 18.34 17.99
C CYS A 49 13.83 17.43 17.28
N SER A 50 14.09 16.15 17.33
CA SER A 50 13.21 15.10 16.86
C SER A 50 12.98 14.08 17.96
N LEU A 51 11.72 13.82 18.27
CA LEU A 51 11.34 12.74 19.16
C LEU A 51 11.29 11.42 18.39
N VAL A 52 11.75 10.35 19.00
CA VAL A 52 11.73 9.01 18.39
C VAL A 52 10.76 8.14 19.18
N ASP A 53 9.69 7.73 18.53
CA ASP A 53 8.71 6.79 19.08
C ASP A 53 9.04 5.37 18.61
N TYR A 54 9.41 4.51 19.54
CA TYR A 54 9.78 3.12 19.27
C TYR A 54 8.64 2.12 19.51
N ASN A 55 7.41 2.57 19.82
CA ASN A 55 6.33 1.66 20.22
C ASN A 55 6.02 0.57 19.18
N ARG A 56 6.27 0.80 17.89
CA ARG A 56 6.08 -0.19 16.83
C ARG A 56 7.38 -0.74 16.26
N SER A 57 8.53 -0.26 16.71
CA SER A 57 9.81 -0.71 16.20
C SER A 57 10.02 -2.21 16.46
N GLY A 58 10.37 -2.95 15.42
CA GLY A 58 10.58 -4.39 15.49
C GLY A 58 9.31 -5.25 15.50
N VAL A 59 8.12 -4.64 15.40
CA VAL A 59 6.87 -5.41 15.28
C VAL A 59 6.84 -6.06 13.90
N PRO A 60 6.55 -7.39 13.80
CA PRO A 60 6.40 -8.05 12.51
C PRO A 60 5.32 -7.38 11.65
N LEU A 61 5.65 -7.12 10.40
CA LEU A 61 4.82 -6.49 9.39
C LEU A 61 4.79 -7.37 8.14
N ILE A 62 3.65 -7.46 7.49
CA ILE A 62 3.56 -8.00 6.14
C ILE A 62 3.11 -6.91 5.17
N GLU A 63 3.72 -6.85 4.00
CA GLU A 63 3.25 -6.04 2.89
C GLU A 63 2.59 -6.94 1.84
N ILE A 64 1.37 -6.60 1.45
CA ILE A 64 0.60 -7.31 0.44
C ILE A 64 0.50 -6.41 -0.78
N VAL A 65 1.15 -6.79 -1.86
CA VAL A 65 1.17 -6.04 -3.12
C VAL A 65 0.17 -6.66 -4.10
N SER A 66 -0.85 -5.89 -4.49
CA SER A 66 -1.83 -6.36 -5.48
C SER A 66 -1.32 -6.14 -6.91
N GLU A 67 -1.82 -6.99 -7.83
CA GLU A 67 -1.77 -6.67 -9.26
C GLU A 67 -2.69 -5.47 -9.58
N PRO A 68 -2.43 -4.72 -10.67
CA PRO A 68 -3.20 -3.54 -11.04
C PRO A 68 -4.54 -3.90 -11.71
N ASP A 69 -5.33 -4.75 -11.07
CA ASP A 69 -6.59 -5.29 -11.60
C ASP A 69 -7.82 -4.46 -11.25
N MET A 70 -7.74 -3.67 -10.19
CA MET A 70 -8.85 -2.86 -9.71
C MET A 70 -9.10 -1.64 -10.62
N ARG A 71 -10.37 -1.31 -10.85
CA ARG A 71 -10.80 -0.27 -11.80
C ARG A 71 -11.68 0.80 -11.18
N SER A 72 -12.04 0.67 -9.92
CA SER A 72 -12.88 1.65 -9.20
C SER A 72 -12.56 1.69 -7.72
N ALA A 73 -12.95 2.77 -7.05
CA ALA A 73 -12.87 2.90 -5.60
C ALA A 73 -13.66 1.79 -4.87
N GLU A 74 -14.82 1.40 -5.44
CA GLU A 74 -15.66 0.33 -4.90
C GLU A 74 -14.92 -1.02 -4.88
N GLU A 75 -14.25 -1.38 -5.96
CA GLU A 75 -13.43 -2.59 -6.04
C GLU A 75 -12.27 -2.58 -5.04
N VAL A 76 -11.61 -1.43 -4.85
CA VAL A 76 -10.54 -1.27 -3.85
C VAL A 76 -11.08 -1.47 -2.44
N ILE A 77 -12.22 -0.88 -2.12
CA ILE A 77 -12.85 -1.04 -0.80
C ILE A 77 -13.25 -2.50 -0.57
N ALA A 78 -13.89 -3.15 -1.55
CA ALA A 78 -14.28 -4.55 -1.45
C ALA A 78 -13.06 -5.47 -1.24
N TYR A 79 -11.96 -5.20 -1.94
CA TYR A 79 -10.70 -5.92 -1.78
C TYR A 79 -10.12 -5.75 -0.37
N LEU A 80 -10.02 -4.52 0.13
CA LEU A 80 -9.50 -4.24 1.47
C LEU A 80 -10.38 -4.81 2.58
N GLU A 81 -11.72 -4.77 2.43
CA GLU A 81 -12.64 -5.39 3.38
C GLU A 81 -12.48 -6.90 3.40
N LYS A 82 -12.30 -7.52 2.24
CA LYS A 82 -12.04 -8.95 2.14
C LYS A 82 -10.73 -9.35 2.80
N LEU A 83 -9.64 -8.64 2.51
CA LEU A 83 -8.35 -8.85 3.16
C LEU A 83 -8.43 -8.68 4.67
N ARG A 84 -9.05 -7.59 5.14
CA ARG A 84 -9.25 -7.33 6.56
C ARG A 84 -9.93 -8.52 7.24
N MET A 85 -11.03 -9.00 6.66
CA MET A 85 -11.78 -10.11 7.20
C MET A 85 -10.93 -11.40 7.27
N MET A 86 -10.17 -11.70 6.21
CA MET A 86 -9.30 -12.88 6.18
C MET A 86 -8.21 -12.80 7.25
N ILE A 87 -7.52 -11.67 7.36
CA ILE A 87 -6.41 -11.47 8.30
C ILE A 87 -6.91 -11.51 9.75
N GLN A 88 -8.08 -10.89 10.02
CA GLN A 88 -8.71 -10.96 11.34
C GLN A 88 -9.14 -12.38 11.70
N TYR A 89 -9.69 -13.11 10.74
CA TYR A 89 -10.13 -14.49 10.97
C TYR A 89 -8.96 -15.44 11.26
N LEU A 90 -7.80 -15.19 10.65
CA LEU A 90 -6.55 -15.88 10.93
C LEU A 90 -5.92 -15.49 12.27
N GLY A 91 -6.42 -14.44 12.93
CA GLY A 91 -5.82 -13.93 14.16
C GLY A 91 -4.45 -13.25 13.99
N ALA A 92 -4.07 -12.93 12.74
CA ALA A 92 -2.76 -12.34 12.45
C ALA A 92 -2.70 -10.84 12.79
N SER A 93 -3.81 -10.10 12.67
CA SER A 93 -3.92 -8.69 13.02
C SER A 93 -5.37 -8.31 13.33
N ASP A 94 -5.57 -7.26 14.14
CA ASP A 94 -6.88 -6.64 14.33
C ASP A 94 -7.28 -5.69 13.18
N CYS A 95 -6.34 -5.38 12.29
CA CYS A 95 -6.54 -4.61 11.05
C CYS A 95 -7.25 -3.26 11.25
N LYS A 96 -6.87 -2.52 12.30
CA LYS A 96 -7.43 -1.20 12.58
C LYS A 96 -6.63 -0.11 11.85
N LEU A 97 -7.22 0.50 10.83
CA LEU A 97 -6.60 1.60 10.07
C LEU A 97 -6.27 2.81 10.95
N GLN A 98 -7.15 3.15 11.89
CA GLN A 98 -6.98 4.31 12.77
C GLN A 98 -5.85 4.14 13.79
N GLU A 99 -5.58 2.91 14.20
CA GLU A 99 -4.51 2.56 15.14
C GLU A 99 -3.20 2.20 14.40
N GLY A 100 -3.24 2.12 13.07
CA GLY A 100 -2.09 1.84 12.21
C GLY A 100 -1.67 0.37 12.16
N SER A 101 -2.50 -0.56 12.68
CA SER A 101 -2.27 -2.01 12.51
C SER A 101 -2.69 -2.52 11.12
N MET A 102 -3.35 -1.70 10.34
CA MET A 102 -3.52 -1.85 8.90
C MET A 102 -3.24 -0.51 8.23
N ARG A 103 -2.51 -0.51 7.12
CA ARG A 103 -2.24 0.68 6.30
C ARG A 103 -2.52 0.32 4.85
N ALA A 104 -2.89 1.30 4.07
CA ALA A 104 -3.10 1.11 2.63
C ALA A 104 -2.51 2.32 1.89
N ASP A 105 -1.60 2.05 0.98
CA ASP A 105 -1.10 3.00 0.00
C ASP A 105 -1.76 2.70 -1.35
N VAL A 106 -2.28 3.72 -2.02
CA VAL A 106 -2.98 3.55 -3.28
C VAL A 106 -2.13 4.07 -4.42
N ASN A 107 -1.78 3.18 -5.34
CA ASN A 107 -1.15 3.53 -6.60
C ASN A 107 -2.22 3.67 -7.68
N LEU A 108 -2.35 4.86 -8.25
CA LEU A 108 -3.38 5.18 -9.24
C LEU A 108 -2.80 5.80 -10.49
N SER A 109 -3.27 5.34 -11.66
CA SER A 109 -3.07 6.00 -12.94
C SER A 109 -4.36 5.95 -13.75
N VAL A 110 -4.55 6.92 -14.63
CA VAL A 110 -5.66 6.93 -15.59
C VAL A 110 -5.15 6.64 -16.99
N ARG A 111 -6.00 6.03 -17.82
CA ARG A 111 -5.76 5.75 -19.23
C ARG A 111 -7.04 5.86 -20.04
N GLU A 112 -6.92 6.04 -21.33
CA GLU A 112 -8.07 6.01 -22.23
C GLU A 112 -8.75 4.64 -22.19
N VAL A 113 -10.07 4.64 -22.32
CA VAL A 113 -10.85 3.41 -22.41
C VAL A 113 -10.42 2.60 -23.64
N GLY A 114 -10.09 1.32 -23.44
CA GLY A 114 -9.59 0.44 -24.48
C GLY A 114 -8.06 0.44 -24.66
N SER A 115 -7.34 1.36 -24.01
CA SER A 115 -5.87 1.31 -24.00
C SER A 115 -5.37 0.20 -23.05
N GLU A 116 -4.40 -0.58 -23.49
CA GLU A 116 -3.70 -1.56 -22.66
C GLU A 116 -2.57 -0.92 -21.84
N LYS A 117 -2.01 0.18 -22.33
CA LYS A 117 -0.89 0.87 -21.67
C LYS A 117 -1.38 1.69 -20.50
N PHE A 118 -0.81 1.44 -19.31
CA PHE A 118 -1.08 2.24 -18.12
C PHE A 118 -0.56 3.68 -18.28
N GLY A 119 -1.27 4.62 -17.63
CA GLY A 119 -0.79 5.99 -17.50
C GLY A 119 0.31 6.14 -16.45
N THR A 120 0.73 7.38 -16.20
CA THR A 120 1.70 7.70 -15.15
C THR A 120 1.07 7.51 -13.77
N ARG A 121 1.73 6.75 -12.94
CA ARG A 121 1.28 6.38 -11.60
C ARG A 121 1.58 7.47 -10.57
N THR A 122 0.63 7.75 -9.69
CA THR A 122 0.85 8.46 -8.44
C THR A 122 0.57 7.53 -7.26
N GLU A 123 1.32 7.69 -6.18
CA GLU A 123 1.14 6.97 -4.93
C GLU A 123 0.44 7.87 -3.93
N MET A 124 -0.69 7.44 -3.36
CA MET A 124 -1.41 8.19 -2.34
C MET A 124 -1.22 7.59 -0.96
N LYS A 125 -0.85 8.43 0.00
CA LYS A 125 -0.60 8.10 1.40
C LYS A 125 -1.52 8.87 2.35
N ASN A 126 -1.48 8.50 3.63
CA ASN A 126 -2.28 9.11 4.70
C ASN A 126 -3.78 8.78 4.59
N LEU A 127 -4.09 7.52 4.28
CA LEU A 127 -5.44 7.03 4.09
C LEU A 127 -5.90 6.28 5.35
N ASN A 128 -6.64 6.95 6.22
CA ASN A 128 -6.93 6.49 7.59
C ASN A 128 -8.30 5.80 7.74
N SER A 129 -9.06 5.65 6.65
CA SER A 129 -10.34 4.94 6.64
C SER A 129 -10.69 4.49 5.23
N PHE A 130 -11.54 3.48 5.09
CA PHE A 130 -12.04 3.05 3.77
C PHE A 130 -12.80 4.17 3.05
N LYS A 131 -13.51 5.01 3.80
CA LYS A 131 -14.18 6.18 3.24
C LYS A 131 -13.17 7.21 2.69
N ALA A 132 -12.08 7.46 3.40
CA ALA A 132 -11.00 8.33 2.94
C ALA A 132 -10.31 7.75 1.70
N ILE A 133 -10.07 6.43 1.65
CA ILE A 133 -9.53 5.74 0.48
C ILE A 133 -10.42 5.97 -0.74
N GLY A 134 -11.73 5.76 -0.61
CA GLY A 134 -12.67 5.98 -1.72
C GLY A 134 -12.65 7.41 -2.24
N ARG A 135 -12.68 8.41 -1.34
CA ARG A 135 -12.60 9.84 -1.72
C ARG A 135 -11.27 10.19 -2.37
N ALA A 136 -10.17 9.66 -1.83
CA ALA A 136 -8.84 9.90 -2.38
C ALA A 136 -8.70 9.36 -3.81
N ILE A 137 -9.23 8.16 -4.08
CA ILE A 137 -9.22 7.57 -5.41
C ILE A 137 -10.01 8.44 -6.40
N GLU A 138 -11.22 8.85 -6.04
CA GLU A 138 -12.04 9.69 -6.92
C GLU A 138 -11.44 11.08 -7.13
N GLY A 139 -10.91 11.70 -6.08
CA GLY A 139 -10.24 12.99 -6.17
C GLY A 139 -8.98 12.95 -7.04
N GLU A 140 -8.14 11.94 -6.86
CA GLU A 140 -6.93 11.78 -7.66
C GLU A 140 -7.24 11.41 -9.12
N ARG A 141 -8.24 10.57 -9.35
CA ARG A 141 -8.74 10.27 -10.68
C ARG A 141 -9.17 11.54 -11.42
N ALA A 142 -9.98 12.36 -10.77
CA ALA A 142 -10.45 13.62 -11.36
C ALA A 142 -9.28 14.55 -11.66
N ARG A 143 -8.34 14.72 -10.75
CA ARG A 143 -7.13 15.55 -10.94
C ARG A 143 -6.29 15.09 -12.14
N GLN A 144 -6.04 13.78 -12.28
CA GLN A 144 -5.26 13.26 -13.41
C GLN A 144 -5.96 13.44 -14.74
N ILE A 145 -7.30 13.26 -14.79
CA ILE A 145 -8.09 13.49 -15.98
C ILE A 145 -8.01 14.98 -16.38
N GLU A 146 -8.21 15.92 -15.44
CA GLU A 146 -8.11 17.35 -15.70
C GLU A 146 -6.74 17.74 -16.27
N LEU A 147 -5.63 17.24 -15.68
CA LEU A 147 -4.30 17.51 -16.20
C LEU A 147 -4.13 17.02 -17.65
N ILE A 148 -4.61 15.82 -17.96
CA ILE A 148 -4.49 15.24 -19.31
C ILE A 148 -5.35 16.02 -20.30
N GLU A 149 -6.57 16.40 -19.95
CA GLU A 149 -7.47 17.19 -20.79
C GLU A 149 -6.92 18.60 -21.07
N GLU A 150 -6.19 19.18 -20.10
CA GLU A 150 -5.46 20.44 -20.28
C GLU A 150 -4.14 20.28 -21.09
N GLY A 151 -3.81 19.08 -21.54
CA GLY A 151 -2.56 18.79 -22.25
C GLY A 151 -1.31 18.78 -21.36
N LYS A 152 -1.48 18.68 -20.06
CA LYS A 152 -0.39 18.59 -19.09
C LYS A 152 -0.04 17.13 -18.81
N ALA A 153 1.22 16.88 -18.44
CA ALA A 153 1.66 15.55 -18.04
C ALA A 153 1.35 15.29 -16.56
N VAL A 154 0.93 14.07 -16.26
CA VAL A 154 0.91 13.57 -14.87
C VAL A 154 2.35 13.25 -14.47
N VAL A 155 2.81 13.76 -13.33
CA VAL A 155 4.14 13.49 -12.77
C VAL A 155 4.05 12.28 -11.82
N GLN A 156 5.02 11.37 -11.94
CA GLN A 156 5.13 10.26 -10.98
C GLN A 156 5.64 10.79 -9.65
N GLU A 157 4.77 10.81 -8.66
CA GLU A 157 5.04 11.37 -7.34
C GLU A 157 4.25 10.68 -6.24
N THR A 158 4.73 10.81 -5.01
CA THR A 158 3.96 10.46 -3.81
C THR A 158 3.16 11.67 -3.36
N ARG A 159 1.87 11.46 -3.10
CA ARG A 159 0.92 12.49 -2.67
C ARG A 159 0.30 12.14 -1.32
N ARG A 160 0.12 13.15 -0.48
CA ARG A 160 -0.59 13.02 0.80
C ARG A 160 -2.04 13.46 0.63
N TRP A 161 -2.97 12.61 1.02
CA TRP A 161 -4.39 12.96 1.05
C TRP A 161 -4.74 13.77 2.30
N ASP A 162 -5.47 14.86 2.14
CA ASP A 162 -6.10 15.65 3.21
C ASP A 162 -7.62 15.43 3.13
N ASP A 163 -8.14 14.63 4.05
CA ASP A 163 -9.54 14.22 4.03
C ASP A 163 -10.52 15.37 4.37
N ASN A 164 -10.04 16.40 5.09
CA ASN A 164 -10.85 17.57 5.43
C ASN A 164 -10.98 18.55 4.24
N LYS A 165 -9.94 18.63 3.43
CA LYS A 165 -9.89 19.51 2.27
C LYS A 165 -10.31 18.80 0.98
N GLU A 166 -10.49 17.48 1.04
CA GLU A 166 -10.76 16.62 -0.11
C GLU A 166 -9.76 16.84 -1.26
N TYR A 167 -8.50 17.00 -0.90
CA TYR A 167 -7.41 17.32 -1.83
C TYR A 167 -6.13 16.58 -1.49
N SER A 168 -5.31 16.30 -2.51
CA SER A 168 -3.99 15.71 -2.33
C SER A 168 -2.88 16.71 -2.61
N TYR A 169 -1.81 16.65 -1.81
CA TYR A 169 -0.60 17.46 -2.00
C TYR A 169 0.55 16.58 -2.44
N ALA A 170 1.37 17.06 -3.37
CA ALA A 170 2.64 16.44 -3.65
C ALA A 170 3.51 16.45 -2.38
N MET A 171 4.00 15.29 -1.99
CA MET A 171 5.10 15.19 -1.03
C MET A 171 6.40 15.52 -1.79
N ARG A 172 7.48 15.86 -1.07
CA ARG A 172 8.79 16.06 -1.72
C ARG A 172 9.06 14.89 -2.66
N SER A 173 9.37 15.20 -3.92
CA SER A 173 9.74 14.18 -4.89
C SER A 173 10.90 13.36 -4.34
N LYS A 174 10.82 12.05 -4.43
CA LYS A 174 11.94 11.15 -4.16
C LYS A 174 12.97 11.28 -5.29
N GLU A 175 13.57 12.45 -5.44
CA GLU A 175 14.78 12.60 -6.27
C GLU A 175 15.99 11.91 -5.62
N ASP A 176 15.94 11.71 -4.32
CA ASP A 176 16.86 10.85 -3.61
C ASP A 176 16.23 9.45 -3.54
N ALA A 177 16.49 8.62 -4.54
CA ALA A 177 16.30 7.18 -4.42
C ALA A 177 17.13 6.76 -3.19
N GLN A 178 16.46 6.60 -2.06
CA GLN A 178 17.13 6.12 -0.86
C GLN A 178 17.67 4.74 -1.19
N ASP A 179 18.97 4.58 -1.09
CA ASP A 179 19.61 3.27 -1.11
C ASP A 179 19.18 2.54 0.17
N TYR A 180 18.13 1.76 0.08
CA TYR A 180 17.61 0.97 1.20
C TYR A 180 18.55 -0.15 1.62
N ARG A 181 19.64 -0.38 0.87
CA ARG A 181 20.65 -1.41 1.14
C ARG A 181 20.05 -2.78 1.38
N TYR A 182 19.11 -3.17 0.53
CA TYR A 182 18.54 -4.52 0.55
C TYR A 182 19.62 -5.54 0.24
N PHE A 183 20.04 -6.24 1.25
CA PHE A 183 20.95 -7.40 1.15
C PHE A 183 20.56 -8.41 2.25
N PRO A 184 20.82 -9.70 2.06
CA PRO A 184 20.55 -10.69 3.08
C PRO A 184 21.29 -10.35 4.39
N ASP A 185 20.56 -10.35 5.50
CA ASP A 185 21.16 -10.17 6.82
C ASP A 185 21.98 -11.43 7.16
N PRO A 186 23.27 -11.29 7.50
CA PRO A 186 24.13 -12.44 7.76
C PRO A 186 23.76 -13.22 9.05
N ASP A 187 23.02 -12.58 9.96
CA ASP A 187 22.60 -13.20 11.22
C ASP A 187 21.25 -13.94 11.09
N LEU A 188 20.56 -13.78 9.95
CA LEU A 188 19.29 -14.47 9.68
C LEU A 188 19.51 -15.68 8.78
N VAL A 189 19.03 -16.82 9.23
CA VAL A 189 19.05 -18.05 8.42
C VAL A 189 17.91 -18.04 7.40
N PRO A 190 18.06 -18.70 6.23
CA PRO A 190 16.96 -18.85 5.28
C PRO A 190 15.75 -19.53 5.91
N VAL A 191 14.56 -18.97 5.68
CA VAL A 191 13.29 -19.60 6.07
C VAL A 191 12.91 -20.60 4.99
N ILE A 192 12.86 -21.88 5.34
CA ILE A 192 12.45 -22.95 4.43
C ILE A 192 11.06 -23.41 4.84
N ILE A 193 10.09 -23.21 3.96
CA ILE A 193 8.70 -23.63 4.16
C ILE A 193 8.51 -24.95 3.43
N SER A 194 8.32 -26.04 4.19
CA SER A 194 8.09 -27.38 3.60
C SER A 194 6.61 -27.58 3.26
N ASP A 195 6.33 -28.51 2.32
CA ASP A 195 4.98 -28.88 1.98
C ASP A 195 4.21 -29.41 3.19
N GLU A 196 4.88 -30.17 4.09
CA GLU A 196 4.24 -30.64 5.33
C GLU A 196 3.88 -29.48 6.28
N TRP A 197 4.60 -28.38 6.23
CA TRP A 197 4.24 -27.19 7.01
C TRP A 197 3.02 -26.51 6.41
N ILE A 198 2.96 -26.38 5.10
CA ILE A 198 1.81 -25.81 4.38
C ILE A 198 0.54 -26.63 4.63
N ASP A 199 0.65 -27.96 4.57
CA ASP A 199 -0.47 -28.88 4.79
C ASP A 199 -1.02 -28.84 6.24
N ARG A 200 -0.27 -28.33 7.20
CA ARG A 200 -0.69 -28.19 8.60
C ARG A 200 -1.39 -26.88 8.92
N VAL A 201 -1.25 -25.88 8.09
CA VAL A 201 -1.85 -24.55 8.26
C VAL A 201 -3.20 -24.49 7.54
#